data_7eb696b9949d900a2e07b516a0e8fcd3
#
_entry.id   7eb696b9949d900a2e07b516a0e8fcd3
#
_cell.length_a   1.000
_cell.length_b   1.000
_cell.length_c   1.000
_cell.angle_alpha   90.00
_cell.angle_beta   90.00
_cell.angle_gamma   90.00
#
_symmetry.space_group_name_H-M   'P 1'
#
loop_
_entity.id
_entity.type
_entity.pdbx_description
1 polymer ?
#
loop_
_entity_poly.entity_id
_entity_poly.type
_entity_poly.pdbx_seq_one_letter_code
_entity_poly.pdbx_strand_id
1 'polypeptide(L)'
;MSIAVAATGTFGAGILEGLASRRDIELVLTRPDSSQGRGRKKLPPPAKEVAVAHGLRVEQPDRLAEFPDDARIVIVADYGVLVPEKLLAERLWLNVHPSLLPRWRGAAPVERAIMAGDRETGVTVHRTTPELDAGPIAAQRRFPIGPEDDAGVVFERATRVALELLDEVFAEPTFVPQPEVGVTYADKITAADRDLDWSLPPEENLNRIRALSPHIGARGLVEGRRLIIWRARPARPESTFTAGGIEPLEVQREGGRRLTVEEYLRGLRK
;
A
#
# COMPACT_ATOMS: atom_id res chain seq x y z
N MET A 1 20.24 -8.73 17.80
CA MET A 1 18.88 -8.81 18.32
C MET A 1 18.02 -9.32 17.19
N SER A 2 17.48 -10.51 17.33
CA SER A 2 16.64 -11.16 16.34
C SER A 2 15.22 -10.59 16.37
N ILE A 3 14.60 -10.54 15.21
CA ILE A 3 13.25 -10.01 15.00
C ILE A 3 12.39 -10.99 14.22
N ALA A 4 11.08 -10.86 14.33
CA ALA A 4 10.14 -11.45 13.37
C ALA A 4 9.51 -10.35 12.52
N VAL A 5 9.06 -10.71 11.31
CA VAL A 5 8.36 -9.80 10.40
C VAL A 5 7.01 -10.38 10.04
N ALA A 6 5.94 -9.63 10.27
CA ALA A 6 4.57 -9.97 9.89
C ALA A 6 4.15 -9.09 8.69
N ALA A 7 4.16 -9.66 7.48
CA ALA A 7 3.96 -8.92 6.24
C ALA A 7 3.23 -9.76 5.20
N THR A 8 2.53 -9.13 4.26
CA THR A 8 1.77 -9.86 3.22
C THR A 8 1.95 -9.25 1.83
N GLY A 9 1.58 -7.99 1.63
CA GLY A 9 1.56 -7.32 0.34
C GLY A 9 2.92 -6.75 -0.10
N THR A 10 2.90 -5.91 -1.13
CA THR A 10 4.12 -5.37 -1.75
C THR A 10 4.87 -4.40 -0.85
N PHE A 11 4.17 -3.60 -0.04
CA PHE A 11 4.82 -2.69 0.91
C PHE A 11 5.56 -3.47 2.00
N GLY A 12 4.87 -4.46 2.62
CA GLY A 12 5.49 -5.34 3.61
C GLY A 12 6.65 -6.17 3.04
N ALA A 13 6.53 -6.62 1.80
CA ALA A 13 7.62 -7.30 1.09
C ALA A 13 8.85 -6.40 0.93
N GLY A 14 8.66 -5.13 0.58
CA GLY A 14 9.76 -4.15 0.49
C GLY A 14 10.43 -3.88 1.84
N ILE A 15 9.65 -3.80 2.92
CA ILE A 15 10.19 -3.68 4.29
C ILE A 15 11.00 -4.94 4.65
N LEU A 16 10.46 -6.14 4.39
CA LEU A 16 11.14 -7.40 4.63
C LEU A 16 12.46 -7.51 3.86
N GLU A 17 12.47 -7.17 2.58
CA GLU A 17 13.66 -7.16 1.73
C GLU A 17 14.76 -6.26 2.32
N GLY A 18 14.38 -5.03 2.71
CA GLY A 18 15.32 -4.08 3.29
C GLY A 18 15.84 -4.51 4.67
N LEU A 19 15.03 -5.20 5.48
CA LEU A 19 15.45 -5.72 6.78
C LEU A 19 16.31 -6.98 6.65
N ALA A 20 16.02 -7.89 5.71
CA ALA A 20 16.74 -9.14 5.52
C ALA A 20 18.24 -8.95 5.27
N SER A 21 18.62 -7.84 4.63
CA SER A 21 20.01 -7.47 4.39
C SER A 21 20.73 -6.84 5.59
N ARG A 22 20.00 -6.49 6.66
CA ARG A 22 20.52 -5.68 7.78
C ARG A 22 20.32 -6.30 9.17
N ARG A 23 19.40 -7.25 9.29
CA ARG A 23 18.94 -7.82 10.56
C ARG A 23 18.83 -9.33 10.49
N ASP A 24 18.95 -9.94 11.65
CA ASP A 24 18.69 -11.35 11.86
C ASP A 24 17.17 -11.55 12.00
N ILE A 25 16.54 -12.17 10.99
CA ILE A 25 15.10 -12.43 10.95
C ILE A 25 14.88 -13.91 11.20
N GLU A 26 14.30 -14.24 12.34
CA GLU A 26 14.02 -15.63 12.74
C GLU A 26 12.77 -16.20 12.08
N LEU A 27 11.76 -15.33 11.85
CA LEU A 27 10.46 -15.74 11.38
C LEU A 27 9.80 -14.68 10.51
N VAL A 28 9.17 -15.12 9.44
CA VAL A 28 8.24 -14.32 8.64
C VAL A 28 6.83 -14.91 8.77
N LEU A 29 5.91 -14.08 9.28
CA LEU A 29 4.48 -14.38 9.29
C LEU A 29 3.82 -13.73 8.07
N THR A 30 3.06 -14.50 7.30
CA THR A 30 2.33 -13.97 6.15
C THR A 30 1.00 -14.70 5.97
N ARG A 31 0.12 -14.15 5.16
CA ARG A 31 -1.17 -14.82 4.86
C ARG A 31 -0.96 -16.06 3.99
N PRO A 32 -1.88 -17.03 4.04
CA PRO A 32 -1.86 -18.17 3.14
C PRO A 32 -1.86 -17.80 1.66
N ASP A 33 -1.30 -18.67 0.83
CA ASP A 33 -1.36 -18.57 -0.62
C ASP A 33 -2.82 -18.45 -1.08
N SER A 34 -3.11 -17.52 -1.94
CA SER A 34 -4.49 -17.21 -2.37
C SER A 34 -4.68 -17.42 -3.87
N SER A 35 -5.90 -17.80 -4.25
CA SER A 35 -6.25 -17.95 -5.66
C SER A 35 -6.30 -16.59 -6.35
N GLN A 36 -5.44 -16.37 -7.35
CA GLN A 36 -5.36 -15.13 -8.11
C GLN A 36 -5.57 -15.38 -9.61
N GLY A 37 -6.13 -14.37 -10.29
CA GLY A 37 -6.31 -14.39 -11.74
C GLY A 37 -7.41 -15.37 -12.24
N ARG A 38 -7.58 -15.41 -13.56
CA ARG A 38 -8.63 -16.22 -14.23
C ARG A 38 -8.45 -17.72 -14.11
N GLY A 39 -7.24 -18.20 -13.84
CA GLY A 39 -6.94 -19.64 -13.72
C GLY A 39 -7.00 -20.19 -12.30
N ARG A 40 -7.37 -19.38 -11.29
CA ARG A 40 -7.41 -19.75 -9.87
C ARG A 40 -6.14 -20.47 -9.37
N LYS A 41 -4.97 -20.17 -9.95
CA LYS A 41 -3.71 -20.66 -9.41
C LYS A 41 -3.48 -20.05 -8.04
N LYS A 42 -3.12 -20.87 -7.06
CA LYS A 42 -2.65 -20.36 -5.78
C LYS A 42 -1.29 -19.70 -6.00
N LEU A 43 -1.22 -18.41 -5.72
CA LEU A 43 0.01 -17.64 -5.77
C LEU A 43 0.41 -17.25 -4.34
N PRO A 44 1.70 -17.29 -4.03
CA PRO A 44 2.21 -16.82 -2.75
C PRO A 44 2.00 -15.31 -2.62
N PRO A 45 1.83 -14.80 -1.40
CA PRO A 45 1.90 -13.37 -1.15
C PRO A 45 3.32 -12.84 -1.41
N PRO A 46 3.48 -11.57 -1.83
CA PRO A 46 4.79 -10.96 -2.11
C PRO A 46 5.82 -11.14 -0.98
N ALA A 47 5.40 -10.98 0.27
CA ALA A 47 6.30 -11.18 1.42
C ALA A 47 6.83 -12.61 1.53
N LYS A 48 6.05 -13.63 1.12
CA LYS A 48 6.52 -15.02 1.08
C LYS A 48 7.59 -15.22 0.01
N GLU A 49 7.43 -14.61 -1.16
CA GLU A 49 8.41 -14.71 -2.24
C GLU A 49 9.77 -14.16 -1.78
N VAL A 50 9.77 -13.00 -1.14
CA VAL A 50 10.98 -12.41 -0.54
C VAL A 50 11.57 -13.31 0.54
N ALA A 51 10.75 -13.79 1.47
CA ALA A 51 11.23 -14.65 2.56
C ALA A 51 11.89 -15.93 2.04
N VAL A 52 11.30 -16.59 1.04
CA VAL A 52 11.86 -17.79 0.41
C VAL A 52 13.16 -17.47 -0.33
N ALA A 53 13.25 -16.35 -1.03
CA ALA A 53 14.46 -15.92 -1.73
C ALA A 53 15.64 -15.70 -0.76
N HIS A 54 15.37 -15.25 0.46
CA HIS A 54 16.36 -15.06 1.53
C HIS A 54 16.56 -16.30 2.43
N GLY A 55 15.88 -17.43 2.16
CA GLY A 55 15.97 -18.65 2.98
C GLY A 55 15.41 -18.50 4.39
N LEU A 56 14.49 -17.56 4.60
CA LEU A 56 13.88 -17.29 5.90
C LEU A 56 12.77 -18.30 6.22
N ARG A 57 12.58 -18.60 7.50
CA ARG A 57 11.45 -19.40 7.96
C ARG A 57 10.14 -18.66 7.76
N VAL A 58 9.14 -19.32 7.16
CA VAL A 58 7.82 -18.76 6.86
C VAL A 58 6.72 -19.56 7.53
N GLU A 59 5.82 -18.86 8.21
CA GLU A 59 4.57 -19.43 8.75
C GLU A 59 3.38 -18.66 8.16
N GLN A 60 2.34 -19.41 7.79
CA GLN A 60 1.15 -18.86 7.13
C GLN A 60 -0.14 -19.22 7.88
N PRO A 61 -0.33 -18.72 9.11
CA PRO A 61 -1.53 -19.01 9.88
C PRO A 61 -2.75 -18.27 9.32
N ASP A 62 -3.90 -18.95 9.22
CA ASP A 62 -5.19 -18.31 8.95
C ASP A 62 -5.61 -17.38 10.11
N ARG A 63 -5.25 -17.77 11.33
CA ARG A 63 -5.44 -17.03 12.58
C ARG A 63 -4.20 -17.19 13.45
N LEU A 64 -3.71 -16.09 13.98
CA LEU A 64 -2.56 -16.09 14.88
C LEU A 64 -3.02 -16.34 16.32
N ALA A 65 -3.18 -17.61 16.73
CA ALA A 65 -3.57 -17.99 18.08
C ALA A 65 -2.39 -18.00 19.07
N GLU A 66 -1.23 -18.42 18.56
CA GLU A 66 0.04 -18.51 19.31
C GLU A 66 1.16 -17.97 18.43
N PHE A 67 2.21 -17.46 19.06
CA PHE A 67 3.37 -16.99 18.33
C PHE A 67 4.38 -18.14 18.24
N PRO A 68 4.77 -18.58 17.03
CA PRO A 68 5.53 -19.81 16.84
C PRO A 68 7.06 -19.65 17.01
N ASP A 69 7.50 -18.63 17.72
CA ASP A 69 8.91 -18.27 17.85
C ASP A 69 9.20 -17.45 19.13
N ASP A 70 10.48 -17.28 19.49
CA ASP A 70 10.93 -16.56 20.68
C ASP A 70 11.27 -15.09 20.41
N ALA A 71 11.15 -14.61 19.19
CA ALA A 71 11.40 -13.22 18.83
C ALA A 71 10.59 -12.25 19.69
N ARG A 72 11.28 -11.30 20.33
CA ARG A 72 10.66 -10.34 21.24
C ARG A 72 10.10 -9.10 20.55
N ILE A 73 10.56 -8.83 19.33
CA ILE A 73 10.09 -7.72 18.50
C ILE A 73 9.54 -8.28 17.21
N VAL A 74 8.33 -7.84 16.85
CA VAL A 74 7.68 -8.17 15.59
C VAL A 74 7.42 -6.89 14.81
N ILE A 75 7.97 -6.79 13.61
CA ILE A 75 7.68 -5.71 12.69
C ILE A 75 6.46 -6.08 11.87
N VAL A 76 5.44 -5.24 11.90
CA VAL A 76 4.19 -5.42 11.14
C VAL A 76 4.17 -4.44 9.99
N ALA A 77 3.92 -4.93 8.78
CA ALA A 77 3.69 -4.08 7.60
C ALA A 77 2.68 -4.77 6.67
N ASP A 78 1.52 -4.17 6.47
CA ASP A 78 0.39 -4.69 5.65
C ASP A 78 0.05 -6.19 5.86
N TYR A 79 0.17 -6.69 7.09
CA TYR A 79 0.00 -8.11 7.42
C TYR A 79 -1.43 -8.61 7.20
N GLY A 80 -2.42 -7.79 7.58
CA GLY A 80 -3.84 -8.06 7.34
C GLY A 80 -4.45 -9.22 8.13
N VAL A 81 -3.79 -9.65 9.22
CA VAL A 81 -4.32 -10.62 10.21
C VAL A 81 -4.37 -9.93 11.56
N LEU A 82 -5.49 -10.11 12.27
CA LEU A 82 -5.66 -9.56 13.62
C LEU A 82 -4.71 -10.25 14.60
N VAL A 83 -3.97 -9.46 15.37
CA VAL A 83 -3.10 -9.95 16.44
C VAL A 83 -3.89 -9.94 17.75
N PRO A 84 -4.05 -11.09 18.43
CA PRO A 84 -4.74 -11.15 19.71
C PRO A 84 -4.06 -10.31 20.81
N GLU A 85 -4.84 -9.73 21.71
CA GLU A 85 -4.34 -8.91 22.82
C GLU A 85 -3.30 -9.63 23.67
N LYS A 86 -3.47 -10.95 23.90
CA LYS A 86 -2.50 -11.77 24.62
C LYS A 86 -1.11 -11.66 23.98
N LEU A 87 -1.02 -11.78 22.65
CA LEU A 87 0.26 -11.70 21.93
C LEU A 87 0.82 -10.29 21.92
N LEU A 88 -0.04 -9.26 21.89
CA LEU A 88 0.38 -7.86 22.00
C LEU A 88 1.00 -7.54 23.37
N ALA A 89 0.55 -8.23 24.43
CA ALA A 89 1.09 -8.08 25.78
C ALA A 89 2.42 -8.82 25.99
N GLU A 90 2.66 -9.94 25.29
CA GLU A 90 3.82 -10.80 25.49
C GLU A 90 5.10 -10.26 24.83
N ARG A 91 4.97 -9.44 23.76
CA ARG A 91 6.11 -8.94 22.97
C ARG A 91 5.82 -7.58 22.34
N LEU A 92 6.88 -6.93 21.87
CA LEU A 92 6.75 -5.63 21.20
C LEU A 92 6.37 -5.81 19.73
N TRP A 93 5.17 -5.35 19.36
CA TRP A 93 4.70 -5.29 17.98
C TRP A 93 4.80 -3.85 17.48
N LEU A 94 5.61 -3.62 16.46
CA LEU A 94 5.83 -2.33 15.82
C LEU A 94 5.19 -2.34 14.44
N ASN A 95 4.12 -1.57 14.26
CA ASN A 95 3.48 -1.42 12.96
C ASN A 95 4.11 -0.27 12.17
N VAL A 96 4.48 -0.56 10.93
CA VAL A 96 4.97 0.41 9.95
C VAL A 96 3.79 0.85 9.09
N HIS A 97 3.27 2.03 9.38
CA HIS A 97 2.08 2.55 8.73
C HIS A 97 2.42 3.69 7.76
N PRO A 98 2.08 3.58 6.46
CA PRO A 98 2.49 4.56 5.46
C PRO A 98 1.56 5.78 5.43
N SER A 99 1.41 6.45 6.58
CA SER A 99 0.77 7.77 6.73
C SER A 99 1.36 8.54 7.91
N LEU A 100 0.96 9.80 8.05
CA LEU A 100 1.23 10.65 9.22
C LEU A 100 0.10 10.47 10.23
N LEU A 101 0.16 9.42 11.07
CA LEU A 101 -0.84 9.22 12.11
C LEU A 101 -0.95 10.43 13.05
N PRO A 102 -2.16 10.80 13.48
CA PRO A 102 -3.40 10.02 13.45
C PRO A 102 -4.21 10.13 12.15
N ARG A 103 -3.70 10.81 11.09
CA ARG A 103 -4.38 10.88 9.81
C ARG A 103 -4.22 9.54 9.06
N TRP A 104 -5.32 9.07 8.46
CA TRP A 104 -5.39 7.87 7.63
C TRP A 104 -5.09 6.56 8.38
N ARG A 105 -5.69 6.35 9.57
CA ARG A 105 -5.73 5.03 10.21
C ARG A 105 -6.48 4.04 9.32
N GLY A 106 -5.98 2.81 9.13
CA GLY A 106 -6.69 1.77 8.38
C GLY A 106 -5.95 1.22 7.16
N ALA A 107 -6.72 0.63 6.24
CA ALA A 107 -6.19 -0.34 5.28
C ALA A 107 -5.56 0.25 4.00
N ALA A 108 -5.87 1.50 3.61
CA ALA A 108 -5.43 2.09 2.34
C ALA A 108 -4.95 3.55 2.51
N PRO A 109 -3.99 3.81 3.43
CA PRO A 109 -3.59 5.17 3.77
C PRO A 109 -2.98 5.95 2.59
N VAL A 110 -2.17 5.31 1.75
CA VAL A 110 -1.53 5.95 0.60
C VAL A 110 -2.55 6.31 -0.46
N GLU A 111 -3.41 5.36 -0.82
CA GLU A 111 -4.45 5.57 -1.82
C GLU A 111 -5.42 6.67 -1.38
N ARG A 112 -5.86 6.67 -0.11
CA ARG A 112 -6.78 7.68 0.41
C ARG A 112 -6.13 9.07 0.49
N ALA A 113 -4.86 9.17 0.84
CA ALA A 113 -4.13 10.44 0.84
C ALA A 113 -4.05 11.04 -0.57
N ILE A 114 -3.70 10.24 -1.58
CA ILE A 114 -3.64 10.69 -2.97
C ILE A 114 -5.04 11.07 -3.49
N MET A 115 -6.07 10.26 -3.22
CA MET A 115 -7.46 10.56 -3.61
C MET A 115 -7.95 11.87 -3.02
N ALA A 116 -7.58 12.15 -1.77
CA ALA A 116 -7.94 13.40 -1.08
C ALA A 116 -7.15 14.62 -1.58
N GLY A 117 -6.16 14.44 -2.45
CA GLY A 117 -5.31 15.51 -2.95
C GLY A 117 -4.29 16.00 -1.92
N ASP A 118 -3.93 15.19 -0.93
CA ASP A 118 -2.89 15.52 0.03
C ASP A 118 -1.57 15.80 -0.71
N ARG A 119 -0.89 16.87 -0.31
CA ARG A 119 0.41 17.27 -0.90
C ARG A 119 1.60 16.68 -0.16
N GLU A 120 1.36 16.07 0.99
CA GLU A 120 2.34 15.37 1.79
C GLU A 120 1.71 14.15 2.46
N THR A 121 2.52 13.16 2.73
CA THR A 121 2.23 12.01 3.58
C THR A 121 3.48 11.66 4.38
N GLY A 122 3.57 10.47 4.88
CA GLY A 122 4.76 10.03 5.60
C GLY A 122 4.70 8.57 5.99
N VAL A 123 5.55 8.21 6.91
CA VAL A 123 5.53 6.91 7.58
C VAL A 123 5.52 7.14 9.08
N THR A 124 4.73 6.34 9.76
CA THR A 124 4.70 6.25 11.22
C THR A 124 5.04 4.83 11.63
N VAL A 125 6.05 4.67 12.48
CA VAL A 125 6.29 3.45 13.23
C VAL A 125 5.62 3.62 14.59
N HIS A 126 4.66 2.75 14.90
CA HIS A 126 3.92 2.83 16.16
C HIS A 126 3.76 1.45 16.81
N ARG A 127 3.55 1.42 18.12
CA ARG A 127 3.23 0.19 18.84
C ARG A 127 1.83 -0.28 18.43
N THR A 128 1.68 -1.54 18.07
CA THR A 128 0.35 -2.12 17.80
C THR A 128 -0.44 -2.27 19.09
N THR A 129 -1.69 -1.84 19.05
CA THR A 129 -2.69 -1.95 20.11
C THR A 129 -3.95 -2.62 19.58
N PRO A 130 -4.92 -3.03 20.41
CA PRO A 130 -6.19 -3.56 19.94
C PRO A 130 -7.00 -2.58 19.07
N GLU A 131 -6.87 -1.28 19.33
CA GLU A 131 -7.49 -0.25 18.50
C GLU A 131 -6.71 -0.04 17.20
N LEU A 132 -7.46 0.09 16.10
CA LEU A 132 -6.92 0.21 14.75
C LEU A 132 -5.97 1.42 14.63
N ASP A 133 -4.69 1.14 14.41
CA ASP A 133 -3.60 2.10 14.19
C ASP A 133 -3.57 3.28 15.20
N ALA A 134 -4.05 3.05 16.44
CA ALA A 134 -4.18 4.07 17.48
C ALA A 134 -3.04 4.06 18.50
N GLY A 135 -2.13 3.08 18.44
CA GLY A 135 -1.06 2.93 19.40
C GLY A 135 -0.04 4.07 19.38
N PRO A 136 0.76 4.21 20.45
CA PRO A 136 1.71 5.30 20.60
C PRO A 136 2.81 5.24 19.52
N ILE A 137 3.19 6.42 19.04
CA ILE A 137 4.18 6.62 17.96
C ILE A 137 5.60 6.41 18.53
N ALA A 138 6.38 5.57 17.86
CA ALA A 138 7.80 5.41 18.13
C ALA A 138 8.65 6.37 17.29
N ALA A 139 8.32 6.51 15.99
CA ALA A 139 8.96 7.46 15.09
C ALA A 139 8.01 7.83 13.96
N GLN A 140 8.18 9.04 13.42
CA GLN A 140 7.36 9.51 12.30
C GLN A 140 8.19 10.44 11.41
N ARG A 141 8.02 10.31 10.09
CA ARG A 141 8.68 11.19 9.12
C ARG A 141 7.78 11.49 7.94
N ARG A 142 7.72 12.76 7.56
CA ARG A 142 6.96 13.25 6.42
C ARG A 142 7.78 13.29 5.15
N PHE A 143 7.10 13.20 4.00
CA PHE A 143 7.64 13.46 2.69
C PHE A 143 6.54 13.98 1.75
N PRO A 144 6.90 14.73 0.67
CA PRO A 144 5.93 15.26 -0.26
C PRO A 144 5.32 14.17 -1.16
N ILE A 145 4.08 14.39 -1.59
CA ILE A 145 3.45 13.71 -2.73
C ILE A 145 3.55 14.67 -3.92
N GLY A 146 4.31 14.28 -4.93
CA GLY A 146 4.42 15.06 -6.17
C GLY A 146 3.13 15.04 -6.99
N PRO A 147 2.94 16.03 -7.88
CA PRO A 147 1.72 16.15 -8.68
C PRO A 147 1.50 14.98 -9.65
N GLU A 148 2.55 14.27 -10.03
CA GLU A 148 2.51 13.11 -10.91
C GLU A 148 2.79 11.77 -10.19
N ASP A 149 3.10 11.82 -8.88
CA ASP A 149 3.34 10.60 -8.09
C ASP A 149 2.08 9.74 -8.06
N ASP A 150 2.19 8.48 -8.43
CA ASP A 150 1.18 7.47 -8.20
C ASP A 150 1.42 6.72 -6.87
N ALA A 151 0.50 5.83 -6.50
CA ALA A 151 0.64 5.07 -5.26
C ALA A 151 1.91 4.20 -5.24
N GLY A 152 2.36 3.69 -6.38
CA GLY A 152 3.60 2.92 -6.48
C GLY A 152 4.81 3.74 -6.05
N VAL A 153 4.96 4.95 -6.59
CA VAL A 153 6.05 5.89 -6.25
C VAL A 153 6.00 6.27 -4.76
N VAL A 154 4.79 6.51 -4.24
CA VAL A 154 4.60 6.86 -2.81
C VAL A 154 4.98 5.67 -1.92
N PHE A 155 4.58 4.45 -2.25
CA PHE A 155 4.96 3.24 -1.50
C PHE A 155 6.47 2.97 -1.53
N GLU A 156 7.15 3.17 -2.67
CA GLU A 156 8.60 3.04 -2.76
C GLU A 156 9.32 4.04 -1.85
N ARG A 157 8.85 5.29 -1.83
CA ARG A 157 9.38 6.34 -0.94
C ARG A 157 9.10 6.01 0.53
N ALA A 158 7.88 5.56 0.84
CA ALA A 158 7.49 5.13 2.17
C ALA A 158 8.35 3.97 2.67
N THR A 159 8.66 2.99 1.82
CA THR A 159 9.54 1.85 2.17
C THR A 159 10.93 2.32 2.59
N ARG A 160 11.54 3.24 1.83
CA ARG A 160 12.87 3.78 2.18
C ARG A 160 12.85 4.52 3.52
N VAL A 161 11.87 5.40 3.70
CA VAL A 161 11.68 6.16 4.95
C VAL A 161 11.42 5.22 6.14
N ALA A 162 10.63 4.18 5.93
CA ALA A 162 10.32 3.20 6.97
C ALA A 162 11.57 2.46 7.48
N LEU A 163 12.46 2.06 6.58
CA LEU A 163 13.70 1.37 6.96
C LEU A 163 14.63 2.28 7.77
N GLU A 164 14.71 3.57 7.42
CA GLU A 164 15.46 4.56 8.20
C GLU A 164 14.84 4.75 9.60
N LEU A 165 13.51 4.89 9.68
CA LEU A 165 12.82 5.02 10.98
C LEU A 165 12.95 3.77 11.85
N LEU A 166 12.92 2.58 11.26
CA LEU A 166 13.14 1.34 12.00
C LEU A 166 14.54 1.28 12.59
N ASP A 167 15.58 1.74 11.88
CA ASP A 167 16.93 1.80 12.40
C ASP A 167 17.03 2.77 13.61
N GLU A 168 16.32 3.91 13.58
CA GLU A 168 16.21 4.85 14.70
C GLU A 168 15.49 4.22 15.90
N VAL A 169 14.33 3.58 15.67
CA VAL A 169 13.54 2.93 16.72
C VAL A 169 14.30 1.77 17.39
N PHE A 170 15.06 1.00 16.62
CA PHE A 170 15.89 -0.06 17.19
C PHE A 170 17.04 0.45 18.04
N ALA A 171 17.55 1.65 17.74
CA ALA A 171 18.62 2.27 18.54
C ALA A 171 18.10 2.82 19.88
N GLU A 172 16.94 3.49 19.86
CA GLU A 172 16.35 4.14 21.04
C GLU A 172 14.81 4.16 20.96
N PRO A 173 14.12 3.09 21.40
CA PRO A 173 12.67 3.04 21.33
C PRO A 173 12.02 3.97 22.36
N THR A 174 11.45 5.07 21.89
CA THR A 174 10.61 5.99 22.67
C THR A 174 9.19 5.94 22.14
N PHE A 175 8.18 6.15 23.01
CA PHE A 175 6.78 6.06 22.61
C PHE A 175 6.00 7.28 23.10
N VAL A 176 5.34 7.98 22.17
CA VAL A 176 4.53 9.16 22.45
C VAL A 176 3.08 8.88 22.02
N PRO A 177 2.08 9.12 22.88
CA PRO A 177 0.67 8.96 22.49
C PRO A 177 0.32 9.76 21.23
N GLN A 178 -0.53 9.21 20.39
CA GLN A 178 -1.03 9.95 19.23
C GLN A 178 -1.90 11.13 19.68
N PRO A 179 -1.90 12.26 18.94
CA PRO A 179 -2.86 13.35 19.18
C PRO A 179 -4.30 12.86 18.98
N GLU A 180 -5.22 13.37 19.80
CA GLU A 180 -6.67 13.09 19.63
C GLU A 180 -7.28 13.87 18.45
N VAL A 181 -6.66 14.99 18.07
CA VAL A 181 -7.11 15.83 16.96
C VAL A 181 -6.48 15.39 15.65
N GLY A 182 -7.26 15.44 14.57
CA GLY A 182 -6.77 15.09 13.22
C GLY A 182 -6.91 13.61 12.85
N VAL A 183 -7.60 12.82 13.68
CA VAL A 183 -7.90 11.42 13.35
C VAL A 183 -8.78 11.35 12.11
N THR A 184 -8.33 10.61 11.10
CA THR A 184 -9.11 10.24 9.92
C THR A 184 -8.88 8.78 9.59
N TYR A 185 -9.79 8.19 8.79
CA TYR A 185 -9.74 6.77 8.47
C TYR A 185 -9.52 6.53 6.97
N ALA A 186 -8.77 5.50 6.67
CA ALA A 186 -8.43 5.04 5.32
C ALA A 186 -9.06 3.67 5.07
N ASP A 187 -10.35 3.67 4.76
CA ASP A 187 -11.08 2.45 4.45
C ASP A 187 -10.48 1.73 3.24
N LYS A 188 -10.58 0.42 3.25
CA LYS A 188 -10.13 -0.44 2.15
C LYS A 188 -10.74 0.02 0.83
N ILE A 189 -9.93 -0.01 -0.23
CA ILE A 189 -10.40 0.30 -1.59
C ILE A 189 -11.43 -0.73 -2.05
N THR A 190 -12.59 -0.24 -2.44
CA THR A 190 -13.73 -1.02 -2.94
C THR A 190 -13.81 -1.01 -4.45
N ALA A 191 -14.74 -1.79 -5.00
CA ALA A 191 -15.01 -1.75 -6.43
C ALA A 191 -15.54 -0.39 -6.90
N ALA A 192 -16.33 0.30 -6.05
CA ALA A 192 -16.89 1.62 -6.35
C ALA A 192 -15.82 2.72 -6.40
N ASP A 193 -14.79 2.63 -5.58
CA ASP A 193 -13.68 3.58 -5.60
C ASP A 193 -12.93 3.60 -6.95
N ARG A 194 -13.07 2.54 -7.73
CA ARG A 194 -12.40 2.39 -9.02
C ARG A 194 -13.12 3.09 -10.18
N ASP A 195 -14.40 3.38 -10.04
CA ASP A 195 -15.19 3.96 -11.11
C ASP A 195 -15.00 5.49 -11.12
N LEU A 196 -14.57 6.02 -12.27
CA LEU A 196 -14.40 7.45 -12.50
C LEU A 196 -15.76 8.10 -12.75
N ASP A 197 -15.98 9.24 -12.14
CA ASP A 197 -17.17 10.06 -12.33
C ASP A 197 -16.79 11.33 -13.11
N TRP A 198 -17.16 11.35 -14.39
CA TRP A 198 -16.84 12.47 -15.29
C TRP A 198 -17.60 13.77 -14.98
N SER A 199 -18.55 13.75 -14.05
CA SER A 199 -19.21 14.97 -13.55
C SER A 199 -18.38 15.71 -12.50
N LEU A 200 -17.39 15.04 -11.90
CA LEU A 200 -16.47 15.63 -10.93
C LEU A 200 -15.36 16.46 -11.61
N PRO A 201 -14.75 17.41 -10.88
CA PRO A 201 -13.58 18.13 -11.37
C PRO A 201 -12.48 17.17 -11.90
N PRO A 202 -11.79 17.52 -13.01
CA PRO A 202 -10.75 16.66 -13.58
C PRO A 202 -9.67 16.24 -12.57
N GLU A 203 -9.32 17.13 -11.64
CA GLU A 203 -8.32 16.87 -10.60
C GLU A 203 -8.69 15.69 -9.70
N GLU A 204 -9.95 15.55 -9.31
CA GLU A 204 -10.42 14.44 -8.46
C GLU A 204 -10.28 13.09 -9.16
N ASN A 205 -10.62 13.04 -10.46
CA ASN A 205 -10.42 11.83 -11.26
C ASN A 205 -8.95 11.53 -11.53
N LEU A 206 -8.11 12.54 -11.73
CA LEU A 206 -6.66 12.38 -11.86
C LEU A 206 -6.05 11.83 -10.57
N ASN A 207 -6.45 12.36 -9.41
CA ASN A 207 -6.04 11.86 -8.11
C ASN A 207 -6.46 10.40 -7.92
N ARG A 208 -7.68 10.04 -8.31
CA ARG A 208 -8.17 8.66 -8.25
C ARG A 208 -7.37 7.72 -9.16
N ILE A 209 -7.03 8.15 -10.38
CA ILE A 209 -6.20 7.37 -11.29
C ILE A 209 -4.81 7.13 -10.67
N ARG A 210 -4.16 8.17 -10.15
CA ARG A 210 -2.83 8.07 -9.50
C ARG A 210 -2.88 7.18 -8.26
N ALA A 211 -3.88 7.35 -7.41
CA ALA A 211 -4.08 6.56 -6.19
C ALA A 211 -4.24 5.06 -6.46
N LEU A 212 -4.84 4.70 -7.59
CA LEU A 212 -5.10 3.30 -7.95
C LEU A 212 -4.02 2.69 -8.84
N SER A 213 -3.05 3.47 -9.26
CA SER A 213 -1.92 3.00 -10.08
C SER A 213 -0.71 2.68 -9.20
N PRO A 214 0.09 1.68 -9.57
CA PRO A 214 -0.03 0.82 -10.77
C PRO A 214 -0.78 -0.51 -10.53
N HIS A 215 -1.42 -0.73 -9.37
CA HIS A 215 -1.82 -2.08 -8.92
C HIS A 215 -3.31 -2.38 -9.07
N ILE A 216 -4.19 -1.37 -8.96
CA ILE A 216 -5.65 -1.55 -8.89
C ILE A 216 -6.33 -1.14 -10.20
N GLY A 217 -6.00 0.06 -10.71
CA GLY A 217 -6.51 0.67 -11.92
C GLY A 217 -7.91 1.29 -11.79
N ALA A 218 -8.04 2.55 -12.21
CA ALA A 218 -9.31 3.25 -12.29
C ALA A 218 -10.09 2.84 -13.54
N ARG A 219 -11.41 2.86 -13.50
CA ARG A 219 -12.29 2.46 -14.61
C ARG A 219 -13.14 3.62 -15.07
N GLY A 220 -13.26 3.81 -16.37
CA GLY A 220 -14.11 4.85 -16.92
C GLY A 220 -14.56 4.57 -18.35
N LEU A 221 -15.60 5.28 -18.78
CA LEU A 221 -16.05 5.29 -20.17
C LEU A 221 -15.31 6.42 -20.89
N VAL A 222 -14.52 6.09 -21.92
CA VAL A 222 -13.85 7.05 -22.78
C VAL A 222 -14.36 6.79 -24.21
N GLU A 223 -15.01 7.78 -24.84
CA GLU A 223 -15.65 7.63 -26.14
C GLU A 223 -16.56 6.38 -26.25
N GLY A 224 -17.38 6.14 -25.22
CA GLY A 224 -18.30 5.00 -25.16
C GLY A 224 -17.64 3.64 -24.88
N ARG A 225 -16.34 3.58 -24.66
CA ARG A 225 -15.59 2.35 -24.38
C ARG A 225 -15.21 2.26 -22.92
N ARG A 226 -15.52 1.13 -22.28
CA ARG A 226 -15.10 0.87 -20.89
C ARG A 226 -13.63 0.47 -20.88
N LEU A 227 -12.82 1.27 -20.18
CA LEU A 227 -11.37 1.08 -20.07
C LEU A 227 -10.93 1.14 -18.61
N ILE A 228 -9.83 0.46 -18.31
CA ILE A 228 -9.02 0.72 -17.11
C ILE A 228 -8.01 1.78 -17.54
N ILE A 229 -7.91 2.85 -16.76
CA ILE A 229 -7.00 3.97 -17.00
C ILE A 229 -5.92 3.90 -15.94
N TRP A 230 -4.67 3.83 -16.40
CA TRP A 230 -3.50 3.70 -15.54
C TRP A 230 -2.73 5.00 -15.39
N ARG A 231 -2.69 5.80 -16.46
CA ARG A 231 -2.07 7.12 -16.45
C ARG A 231 -2.93 8.09 -17.25
N ALA A 232 -3.00 9.32 -16.78
CA ALA A 232 -3.71 10.40 -17.46
C ALA A 232 -3.09 11.75 -17.10
N ARG A 233 -3.48 12.77 -17.86
CA ARG A 233 -3.13 14.18 -17.59
C ARG A 233 -4.35 15.06 -17.86
N PRO A 234 -4.33 16.35 -17.47
CA PRO A 234 -5.32 17.30 -17.92
C PRO A 234 -5.38 17.33 -19.45
N ALA A 235 -6.58 17.33 -20.00
CA ALA A 235 -6.76 17.44 -21.46
C ALA A 235 -6.23 18.80 -21.96
N ARG A 236 -5.63 18.78 -23.14
CA ARG A 236 -5.17 19.96 -23.85
C ARG A 236 -6.09 20.26 -25.03
N PRO A 237 -6.07 21.47 -25.61
CA PRO A 237 -6.92 21.80 -26.77
C PRO A 237 -6.75 20.83 -27.94
N GLU A 238 -5.56 20.31 -28.14
CA GLU A 238 -5.21 19.35 -29.21
C GLU A 238 -5.51 17.88 -28.86
N SER A 239 -5.91 17.58 -27.63
CA SER A 239 -6.19 16.20 -27.20
C SER A 239 -7.42 15.64 -27.92
N THR A 240 -7.27 14.48 -28.54
CA THR A 240 -8.32 13.86 -29.40
C THR A 240 -9.00 12.66 -28.73
N PHE A 241 -8.47 12.15 -27.64
CA PHE A 241 -9.03 11.01 -26.88
C PHE A 241 -9.17 11.40 -25.43
N THR A 242 -10.35 11.92 -25.06
CA THR A 242 -10.56 12.55 -23.74
C THR A 242 -11.89 12.13 -23.11
N ALA A 243 -11.97 12.28 -21.80
CA ALA A 243 -13.22 12.19 -21.05
C ALA A 243 -13.12 13.08 -19.79
N GLY A 244 -14.17 13.84 -19.46
CA GLY A 244 -14.24 14.64 -18.24
C GLY A 244 -13.06 15.63 -18.05
N GLY A 245 -12.56 16.22 -19.14
CA GLY A 245 -11.40 17.14 -19.08
C GLY A 245 -10.04 16.46 -18.88
N ILE A 246 -9.96 15.13 -19.06
CA ILE A 246 -8.77 14.32 -18.87
C ILE A 246 -8.39 13.65 -20.18
N GLU A 247 -7.09 13.59 -20.46
CA GLU A 247 -6.48 12.80 -21.53
C GLU A 247 -5.80 11.56 -20.93
N PRO A 248 -6.35 10.34 -21.17
CA PRO A 248 -5.67 9.11 -20.83
C PRO A 248 -4.35 8.97 -21.58
N LEU A 249 -3.33 8.43 -20.93
CA LEU A 249 -2.02 8.15 -21.52
C LEU A 249 -1.75 6.65 -21.63
N GLU A 250 -2.19 5.90 -20.63
CA GLU A 250 -2.10 4.44 -20.59
C GLU A 250 -3.46 3.84 -20.23
N VAL A 251 -3.90 2.90 -21.04
CA VAL A 251 -5.21 2.25 -20.91
C VAL A 251 -5.12 0.75 -21.07
N GLN A 252 -6.17 0.06 -20.60
CA GLN A 252 -6.28 -1.37 -20.72
C GLN A 252 -7.76 -1.74 -20.96
N ARG A 253 -8.04 -2.57 -21.95
CA ARG A 253 -9.36 -3.23 -22.08
C ARG A 253 -9.51 -4.27 -21.00
N GLU A 254 -10.71 -4.53 -20.56
CA GLU A 254 -10.96 -5.64 -19.64
C GLU A 254 -10.41 -6.96 -20.23
N GLY A 255 -9.52 -7.60 -19.46
CA GLY A 255 -8.84 -8.81 -19.86
C GLY A 255 -7.77 -8.68 -20.94
N GLY A 256 -7.48 -7.47 -21.40
CA GLY A 256 -6.38 -7.18 -22.30
C GLY A 256 -5.06 -6.88 -21.59
N ARG A 257 -4.04 -6.47 -22.33
CA ARG A 257 -2.79 -5.94 -21.82
C ARG A 257 -2.87 -4.41 -21.65
N ARG A 258 -2.03 -3.85 -20.82
CA ARG A 258 -1.81 -2.41 -20.69
C ARG A 258 -1.11 -1.88 -21.95
N LEU A 259 -1.57 -0.75 -22.49
CA LEU A 259 -1.10 -0.13 -23.73
C LEU A 259 -1.05 1.39 -23.56
N THR A 260 -0.14 2.05 -24.28
CA THR A 260 -0.30 3.49 -24.49
C THR A 260 -1.56 3.78 -25.28
N VAL A 261 -2.12 4.98 -25.17
CA VAL A 261 -3.30 5.37 -25.94
C VAL A 261 -3.02 5.32 -27.44
N GLU A 262 -1.82 5.69 -27.88
CA GLU A 262 -1.43 5.60 -29.30
C GLU A 262 -1.49 4.16 -29.84
N GLU A 263 -0.94 3.20 -29.09
CA GLU A 263 -1.00 1.77 -29.45
C GLU A 263 -2.44 1.27 -29.45
N TYR A 264 -3.23 1.70 -28.46
CA TYR A 264 -4.64 1.34 -28.35
C TYR A 264 -5.44 1.83 -29.55
N LEU A 265 -5.32 3.11 -29.92
CA LEU A 265 -6.03 3.70 -31.08
C LEU A 265 -5.57 3.10 -32.41
N ARG A 266 -4.29 2.79 -32.56
CA ARG A 266 -3.76 2.09 -33.76
C ARG A 266 -4.40 0.72 -33.91
N GLY A 267 -4.66 0.01 -32.81
CA GLY A 267 -5.34 -1.28 -32.80
C GLY A 267 -6.84 -1.22 -33.14
N LEU A 268 -7.47 -0.03 -33.06
CA LEU A 268 -8.88 0.15 -33.45
C LEU A 268 -9.08 0.41 -34.95
N ARG A 269 -8.02 0.80 -35.68
CA ARG A 269 -8.05 1.09 -37.10
C ARG A 269 -7.84 -0.14 -37.97
N LYS A 270 -7.57 -1.27 -37.37
CA LYS A 270 -7.44 -2.60 -38.00
C LYS A 270 -8.73 -3.41 -37.81
#